data_49cfd44de62accbc733fea7134c50c0a
#
_entry.id   49cfd44de62accbc733fea7134c50c0a
#
_cell.length_a   1.000
_cell.length_b   1.000
_cell.length_c   1.000
_cell.angle_alpha   90.00
_cell.angle_beta   90.00
_cell.angle_gamma   90.00
#
_symmetry.space_group_name_H-M   'P 1'
#
loop_
_entity.id
_entity.type
_entity.pdbx_description
1 polymer ?
#
loop_
_entity_poly.entity_id
_entity_poly.type
_entity_poly.pdbx_seq_one_letter_code
_entity_poly.pdbx_strand_id
1 'polypeptide(L)'
;MNETMFRTIRGDITKVTDVDAIVNAANTSLLGGGGVDGAIHRAAGPKLLEECRTLHGCETGKAKITGAYELPCSYVIHTPGPVWQGGHKKERELLASCYQSCLELAIQHGARRIAFPSISTGVYHFPVEEAAGIAVRTAKRFVQEHPGELELIEWVLFDDHTWKVYEKALQG
;
A
#
# COMPACT_ATOMS: atom_id res chain seq x y z
N MET A 1 1.32 -22.59 -14.41
CA MET A 1 1.59 -21.15 -14.41
C MET A 1 0.68 -20.46 -13.44
N ASN A 2 1.26 -19.82 -12.47
CA ASN A 2 0.48 -19.13 -11.44
C ASN A 2 0.29 -17.69 -11.84
N GLU A 3 -0.92 -17.36 -12.23
CA GLU A 3 -1.26 -15.98 -12.50
C GLU A 3 -1.58 -15.26 -11.19
N THR A 4 -1.13 -14.03 -11.09
CA THR A 4 -1.48 -13.18 -9.95
C THR A 4 -2.95 -12.77 -10.06
N MET A 5 -3.69 -12.96 -8.98
CA MET A 5 -5.06 -12.47 -8.89
C MET A 5 -5.04 -11.00 -8.47
N PHE A 6 -5.85 -10.18 -9.13
CA PHE A 6 -6.06 -8.77 -8.76
C PHE A 6 -7.51 -8.60 -8.36
N ARG A 7 -7.75 -7.93 -7.24
CA ARG A 7 -9.13 -7.64 -6.83
C ARG A 7 -9.22 -6.42 -5.94
N THR A 8 -10.42 -5.93 -5.75
CA THR A 8 -10.74 -4.84 -4.84
C THR A 8 -11.74 -5.32 -3.80
N ILE A 9 -11.60 -4.81 -2.59
CA ILE A 9 -12.51 -5.11 -1.48
C ILE A 9 -12.89 -3.79 -0.83
N ARG A 10 -14.17 -3.61 -0.55
CA ARG A 10 -14.61 -2.52 0.31
C ARG A 10 -14.57 -3.00 1.74
N GLY A 11 -13.71 -2.40 2.56
CA GLY A 11 -13.55 -2.85 3.94
C GLY A 11 -12.43 -2.16 4.68
N ASP A 12 -12.00 -2.79 5.76
CA ASP A 12 -10.97 -2.28 6.68
C ASP A 12 -9.71 -3.13 6.50
N ILE A 13 -8.63 -2.50 6.06
CA ILE A 13 -7.37 -3.21 5.78
C ILE A 13 -6.77 -3.85 7.04
N THR A 14 -7.09 -3.33 8.22
CA THR A 14 -6.60 -3.91 9.49
C THR A 14 -7.28 -5.23 9.85
N LYS A 15 -8.33 -5.61 9.13
CA LYS A 15 -9.10 -6.82 9.39
C LYS A 15 -8.98 -7.89 8.31
N VAL A 16 -8.15 -7.65 7.29
CA VAL A 16 -7.95 -8.61 6.21
C VAL A 16 -7.11 -9.77 6.71
N THR A 17 -7.56 -10.99 6.44
CA THR A 17 -6.92 -12.20 6.97
C THR A 17 -6.28 -13.09 5.90
N ASP A 18 -6.40 -12.73 4.63
CA ASP A 18 -5.98 -13.56 3.50
C ASP A 18 -4.70 -13.09 2.84
N VAL A 19 -3.93 -12.23 3.50
CA VAL A 19 -2.69 -11.70 2.96
C VAL A 19 -1.52 -11.92 3.91
N ASP A 20 -0.30 -11.91 3.35
CA ASP A 20 0.94 -12.00 4.12
C ASP A 20 1.38 -10.62 4.60
N ALA A 21 1.09 -9.60 3.83
CA ALA A 21 1.50 -8.23 4.13
C ALA A 21 0.38 -7.25 3.82
N ILE A 22 0.25 -6.23 4.66
CA ILE A 22 -0.56 -5.05 4.33
C ILE A 22 0.36 -3.86 4.15
N VAL A 23 -0.06 -2.92 3.30
CA VAL A 23 0.69 -1.68 3.06
C VAL A 23 0.08 -0.57 3.89
N ASN A 24 0.96 0.21 4.52
CA ASN A 24 0.58 1.39 5.28
C ASN A 24 0.94 2.63 4.47
N ALA A 25 -0.04 3.50 4.24
CA ALA A 25 0.18 4.82 3.65
C ALA A 25 0.71 5.73 4.77
N ALA A 26 2.01 5.69 4.97
CA ALA A 26 2.70 6.35 6.07
C ALA A 26 3.11 7.79 5.71
N ASN A 27 3.55 8.54 6.70
CA ASN A 27 4.29 9.77 6.46
C ASN A 27 5.79 9.46 6.50
N THR A 28 6.62 10.44 6.19
CA THR A 28 8.07 10.23 6.08
C THR A 28 8.74 9.94 7.42
N SER A 29 8.11 10.28 8.55
CA SER A 29 8.65 9.95 9.86
C SER A 29 8.46 8.49 10.24
N LEU A 30 7.45 7.82 9.70
CA LEU A 30 6.98 6.48 10.06
C LEU A 30 6.49 6.37 11.50
N LEU A 31 6.20 7.48 12.15
CA LEU A 31 5.85 7.51 13.58
C LEU A 31 4.35 7.61 13.83
N GLY A 32 3.54 7.24 12.83
CA GLY A 32 2.09 7.26 12.97
C GLY A 32 1.47 8.57 12.48
N GLY A 33 0.17 8.59 12.39
CA GLY A 33 -0.58 9.73 11.93
C GLY A 33 -2.07 9.43 11.94
N GLY A 34 -2.82 10.11 11.10
CA GLY A 34 -4.25 9.89 10.96
C GLY A 34 -4.59 8.87 9.88
N GLY A 35 -5.88 8.74 9.59
CA GLY A 35 -6.36 7.88 8.53
C GLY A 35 -5.94 6.42 8.69
N VAL A 36 -5.55 5.78 7.60
CA VAL A 36 -5.16 4.37 7.61
C VAL A 36 -3.91 4.13 8.46
N ASP A 37 -2.96 5.08 8.45
CA ASP A 37 -1.75 5.01 9.26
C ASP A 37 -2.10 4.87 10.75
N GLY A 38 -2.97 5.75 11.25
CA GLY A 38 -3.44 5.67 12.63
C GLY A 38 -4.19 4.38 12.93
N ALA A 39 -5.04 3.93 12.02
CA ALA A 39 -5.78 2.68 12.19
C ALA A 39 -4.85 1.47 12.28
N ILE A 40 -3.83 1.41 11.44
CA ILE A 40 -2.86 0.31 11.44
C ILE A 40 -2.07 0.31 12.76
N HIS A 41 -1.59 1.47 13.21
CA HIS A 41 -0.87 1.54 14.49
C HIS A 41 -1.74 1.11 15.68
N ARG A 42 -3.01 1.54 15.70
CA ARG A 42 -3.95 1.13 16.78
C ARG A 42 -4.19 -0.38 16.78
N ALA A 43 -4.39 -0.96 15.59
CA ALA A 43 -4.67 -2.38 15.47
C ALA A 43 -3.44 -3.25 15.75
N ALA A 44 -2.25 -2.79 15.36
CA ALA A 44 -1.01 -3.53 15.58
C ALA A 44 -0.55 -3.49 17.04
N GLY A 45 -0.90 -2.44 17.76
CA GLY A 45 -0.44 -2.21 19.12
C GLY A 45 0.88 -1.44 19.17
N PRO A 46 1.36 -1.10 20.39
CA PRO A 46 2.49 -0.16 20.55
C PRO A 46 3.83 -0.66 20.03
N LYS A 47 4.00 -1.96 19.87
CA LYS A 47 5.28 -2.53 19.40
C LYS A 47 5.57 -2.15 17.95
N LEU A 48 4.56 -1.89 17.13
CA LEU A 48 4.79 -1.43 15.77
C LEU A 48 5.53 -0.09 15.77
N LEU A 49 5.07 0.86 16.59
CA LEU A 49 5.73 2.16 16.70
C LEU A 49 7.17 2.02 17.19
N GLU A 50 7.40 1.12 18.13
CA GLU A 50 8.75 0.87 18.64
C GLU A 50 9.69 0.42 17.51
N GLU A 51 9.25 -0.51 16.67
CA GLU A 51 10.06 -0.95 15.54
C GLU A 51 10.22 0.18 14.51
N CYS A 52 9.17 0.93 14.21
CA CYS A 52 9.24 2.05 13.26
C CYS A 52 10.29 3.08 13.67
N ARG A 53 10.44 3.34 14.97
CA ARG A 53 11.46 4.28 15.47
C ARG A 53 12.86 3.86 15.08
N THR A 54 13.13 2.57 14.99
CA THR A 54 14.45 2.06 14.62
C THR A 54 14.77 2.26 13.14
N LEU A 55 13.79 2.57 12.32
CA LEU A 55 13.97 2.73 10.88
C LEU A 55 14.42 4.13 10.48
N HIS A 56 14.25 5.11 11.35
CA HIS A 56 14.68 6.50 11.13
C HIS A 56 14.02 7.15 9.91
N GLY A 57 12.73 6.92 9.74
CA GLY A 57 11.98 7.51 8.64
C GLY A 57 12.11 6.76 7.32
N CYS A 58 11.47 7.29 6.31
CA CYS A 58 11.49 6.72 4.95
C CYS A 58 11.17 7.84 3.95
N GLU A 59 11.93 7.89 2.87
CA GLU A 59 11.70 8.89 1.82
C GLU A 59 10.40 8.62 1.07
N THR A 60 9.74 9.70 0.62
CA THR A 60 8.58 9.59 -0.27
C THR A 60 8.94 8.75 -1.50
N GLY A 61 8.08 7.81 -1.85
CA GLY A 61 8.29 6.91 -2.98
C GLY A 61 9.09 5.65 -2.67
N LYS A 62 9.67 5.56 -1.47
CA LYS A 62 10.39 4.38 -0.99
C LYS A 62 9.49 3.59 -0.03
N ALA A 63 9.99 2.47 0.45
CA ALA A 63 9.24 1.64 1.40
C ALA A 63 10.18 0.95 2.38
N LYS A 64 9.66 0.66 3.57
CA LYS A 64 10.36 -0.12 4.60
C LYS A 64 9.39 -1.11 5.21
N ILE A 65 9.89 -2.26 5.66
CA ILE A 65 9.05 -3.35 6.13
C ILE A 65 9.29 -3.59 7.63
N THR A 66 8.21 -3.90 8.35
CA THR A 66 8.24 -4.28 9.77
C THR A 66 7.41 -5.53 9.98
N GLY A 67 7.47 -6.09 11.19
CA GLY A 67 6.49 -7.08 11.62
C GLY A 67 5.12 -6.45 11.78
N ALA A 68 4.10 -7.28 11.92
CA ALA A 68 2.71 -6.83 11.99
C ALA A 68 2.11 -6.88 13.41
N TYR A 69 2.79 -7.54 14.34
CA TYR A 69 2.40 -7.64 15.75
C TYR A 69 0.98 -8.19 15.91
N GLU A 70 0.02 -7.39 16.38
CA GLU A 70 -1.34 -7.90 16.62
C GLU A 70 -2.24 -7.91 15.38
N LEU A 71 -1.74 -7.47 14.24
CA LEU A 71 -2.48 -7.54 12.99
C LEU A 71 -2.54 -8.99 12.46
N PRO A 72 -3.60 -9.36 11.72
CA PRO A 72 -3.75 -10.73 11.21
C PRO A 72 -2.96 -10.99 9.92
N CYS A 73 -1.71 -10.56 9.89
CA CYS A 73 -0.78 -10.77 8.76
C CYS A 73 0.64 -10.84 9.32
N SER A 74 1.62 -11.09 8.46
CA SER A 74 3.01 -11.26 8.90
C SER A 74 3.81 -9.96 8.87
N TYR A 75 3.50 -9.07 7.94
CA TYR A 75 4.30 -7.85 7.70
C TYR A 75 3.43 -6.64 7.49
N VAL A 76 3.96 -5.47 7.86
CA VAL A 76 3.47 -4.17 7.40
C VAL A 76 4.56 -3.54 6.52
N ILE A 77 4.20 -3.15 5.32
CA ILE A 77 5.11 -2.42 4.43
C ILE A 77 4.68 -0.96 4.45
N HIS A 78 5.58 -0.09 4.90
CA HIS A 78 5.29 1.34 5.08
C HIS A 78 5.84 2.11 3.89
N THR A 79 5.00 2.91 3.26
CA THR A 79 5.41 3.74 2.13
C THR A 79 4.84 5.14 2.26
N PRO A 80 5.70 6.19 2.29
CA PRO A 80 5.19 7.55 2.27
C PRO A 80 4.83 7.95 0.85
N GLY A 81 3.53 8.13 0.61
CA GLY A 81 3.05 8.62 -0.67
C GLY A 81 3.26 10.12 -0.82
N PRO A 82 3.26 10.62 -2.07
CA PRO A 82 3.43 12.05 -2.30
C PRO A 82 2.19 12.84 -1.92
N VAL A 83 2.41 14.08 -1.45
CA VAL A 83 1.35 15.08 -1.30
C VAL A 83 1.08 15.68 -2.67
N TRP A 84 -0.20 15.76 -3.05
CA TRP A 84 -0.56 16.33 -4.34
C TRP A 84 -0.35 17.85 -4.34
N GLN A 85 0.41 18.34 -5.31
CA GLN A 85 0.74 19.75 -5.47
C GLN A 85 0.49 20.19 -6.93
N GLY A 86 -0.62 19.70 -7.51
CA GLY A 86 -1.03 20.05 -8.86
C GLY A 86 -0.37 19.26 -9.98
N GLY A 87 0.43 18.26 -9.64
CA GLY A 87 1.09 17.42 -10.64
C GLY A 87 2.43 17.93 -11.13
N HIS A 88 3.02 18.94 -10.47
CA HIS A 88 4.27 19.58 -10.90
C HIS A 88 5.51 19.14 -10.10
N LYS A 89 5.33 18.26 -9.10
CA LYS A 89 6.40 17.82 -8.21
C LYS A 89 6.69 16.33 -8.32
N LYS A 90 6.52 15.77 -9.52
CA LYS A 90 6.73 14.35 -9.82
C LYS A 90 5.85 13.41 -9.00
N GLU A 91 4.67 13.88 -8.59
CA GLU A 91 3.77 13.10 -7.74
C GLU A 91 3.36 11.78 -8.41
N ARG A 92 3.13 11.79 -9.73
CA ARG A 92 2.74 10.57 -10.45
C ARG A 92 3.85 9.53 -10.43
N GLU A 93 5.08 9.94 -10.69
CA GLU A 93 6.25 9.06 -10.65
C GLU A 93 6.51 8.57 -9.22
N LEU A 94 6.34 9.44 -8.23
CA LEU A 94 6.53 9.07 -6.83
C LEU A 94 5.48 8.06 -6.36
N LEU A 95 4.23 8.22 -6.78
CA LEU A 95 3.20 7.26 -6.44
C LEU A 95 3.48 5.88 -7.07
N ALA A 96 3.87 5.86 -8.35
CA ALA A 96 4.27 4.61 -8.99
C ALA A 96 5.46 3.97 -8.26
N SER A 97 6.43 4.78 -7.81
CA SER A 97 7.57 4.30 -7.04
C SER A 97 7.16 3.67 -5.71
N CYS A 98 6.12 4.20 -5.04
CA CYS A 98 5.58 3.59 -3.82
C CYS A 98 5.14 2.15 -4.09
N TYR A 99 4.36 1.93 -5.15
CA TYR A 99 3.90 0.59 -5.50
C TYR A 99 5.05 -0.33 -5.87
N GLN A 100 5.97 0.16 -6.69
CA GLN A 100 7.15 -0.60 -7.09
C GLN A 100 7.98 -1.02 -5.87
N SER A 101 8.26 -0.07 -4.97
CA SER A 101 9.07 -0.34 -3.78
C SER A 101 8.40 -1.34 -2.84
N CYS A 102 7.08 -1.22 -2.65
CA CYS A 102 6.33 -2.14 -1.81
C CYS A 102 6.35 -3.56 -2.36
N LEU A 103 6.15 -3.71 -3.67
CA LEU A 103 6.12 -5.03 -4.29
C LEU A 103 7.49 -5.69 -4.29
N GLU A 104 8.55 -4.90 -4.47
CA GLU A 104 9.93 -5.41 -4.35
C GLU A 104 10.21 -5.94 -2.95
N LEU A 105 9.81 -5.21 -1.91
CA LEU A 105 9.98 -5.67 -0.54
C LEU A 105 9.16 -6.93 -0.26
N ALA A 106 7.95 -7.00 -0.78
CA ALA A 106 7.10 -8.16 -0.59
C ALA A 106 7.78 -9.43 -1.09
N ILE A 107 8.29 -9.42 -2.33
CA ILE A 107 8.94 -10.62 -2.88
C ILE A 107 10.27 -10.93 -2.19
N GLN A 108 11.01 -9.91 -1.75
CA GLN A 108 12.26 -10.13 -1.01
C GLN A 108 12.02 -10.86 0.32
N HIS A 109 10.86 -10.67 0.93
CA HIS A 109 10.51 -11.27 2.21
C HIS A 109 9.59 -12.49 2.08
N GLY A 110 9.36 -12.96 0.85
CA GLY A 110 8.53 -14.13 0.60
C GLY A 110 7.03 -13.91 0.78
N ALA A 111 6.58 -12.66 0.85
CA ALA A 111 5.16 -12.36 0.89
C ALA A 111 4.56 -12.52 -0.50
N ARG A 112 3.59 -13.39 -0.64
CA ARG A 112 2.98 -13.69 -1.93
C ARG A 112 1.61 -13.07 -2.10
N ARG A 113 1.00 -12.62 -1.03
CA ARG A 113 -0.34 -12.02 -1.00
C ARG A 113 -0.24 -10.69 -0.28
N ILE A 114 -0.65 -9.60 -0.94
CA ILE A 114 -0.45 -8.24 -0.44
C ILE A 114 -1.71 -7.40 -0.61
N ALA A 115 -2.03 -6.60 0.41
CA ALA A 115 -3.17 -5.67 0.37
C ALA A 115 -2.69 -4.23 0.46
N PHE A 116 -3.22 -3.40 -0.42
CA PHE A 116 -2.92 -1.96 -0.48
C PHE A 116 -4.12 -1.13 -0.07
N PRO A 117 -3.90 0.00 0.60
CA PRO A 117 -4.92 1.04 0.73
C PRO A 117 -4.88 1.96 -0.50
N SER A 118 -5.72 2.98 -0.51
CA SER A 118 -5.61 4.05 -1.53
C SER A 118 -4.53 5.03 -1.09
N ILE A 119 -3.35 4.92 -1.67
CA ILE A 119 -2.20 5.74 -1.27
C ILE A 119 -2.38 7.18 -1.77
N SER A 120 -2.11 8.15 -0.91
CA SER A 120 -2.09 9.61 -1.20
C SER A 120 -3.44 10.25 -1.50
N THR A 121 -4.55 9.53 -1.50
CA THR A 121 -5.85 10.10 -1.90
C THR A 121 -6.67 10.69 -0.76
N GLY A 122 -6.24 10.50 0.48
CA GLY A 122 -6.89 11.12 1.64
C GLY A 122 -6.43 12.55 1.84
N VAL A 123 -5.82 12.84 2.98
CA VAL A 123 -5.36 14.20 3.32
C VAL A 123 -4.29 14.74 2.38
N TYR A 124 -3.67 13.89 1.58
CA TYR A 124 -2.67 14.33 0.59
C TYR A 124 -3.30 14.76 -0.74
N HIS A 125 -4.61 14.55 -0.91
CA HIS A 125 -5.42 15.11 -2.02
C HIS A 125 -5.03 14.69 -3.43
N PHE A 126 -4.31 13.59 -3.61
CA PHE A 126 -4.04 13.05 -4.95
C PHE A 126 -5.39 12.69 -5.60
N PRO A 127 -5.66 13.13 -6.84
CA PRO A 127 -6.93 12.79 -7.50
C PRO A 127 -7.11 11.27 -7.59
N VAL A 128 -8.23 10.77 -7.07
CA VAL A 128 -8.41 9.35 -6.85
C VAL A 128 -8.42 8.55 -8.15
N GLU A 129 -9.00 9.10 -9.23
CA GLU A 129 -9.03 8.42 -10.53
C GLU A 129 -7.62 8.24 -11.10
N GLU A 130 -6.78 9.26 -11.01
CA GLU A 130 -5.39 9.15 -11.45
C GLU A 130 -4.60 8.19 -10.56
N ALA A 131 -4.80 8.28 -9.25
CA ALA A 131 -4.12 7.43 -8.30
C ALA A 131 -4.44 5.95 -8.55
N ALA A 132 -5.71 5.63 -8.76
CA ALA A 132 -6.13 4.26 -9.04
C ALA A 132 -5.51 3.74 -10.34
N GLY A 133 -5.51 4.56 -11.39
CA GLY A 133 -4.89 4.19 -12.66
C GLY A 133 -3.40 3.88 -12.52
N ILE A 134 -2.67 4.73 -11.80
CA ILE A 134 -1.24 4.52 -11.56
C ILE A 134 -1.01 3.23 -10.76
N ALA A 135 -1.81 3.01 -9.71
CA ALA A 135 -1.71 1.82 -8.86
C ALA A 135 -1.87 0.55 -9.68
N VAL A 136 -2.94 0.48 -10.46
CA VAL A 136 -3.25 -0.73 -11.24
C VAL A 136 -2.20 -0.97 -12.33
N ARG A 137 -1.83 0.07 -13.08
CA ARG A 137 -0.84 -0.08 -14.15
C ARG A 137 0.53 -0.51 -13.61
N THR A 138 0.95 0.08 -12.48
CA THR A 138 2.24 -0.24 -11.88
C THR A 138 2.24 -1.69 -11.38
N ALA A 139 1.18 -2.10 -10.70
CA ALA A 139 1.09 -3.47 -10.18
C ALA A 139 1.06 -4.50 -11.30
N LYS A 140 0.28 -4.26 -12.34
CA LYS A 140 0.22 -5.18 -13.49
C LYS A 140 1.55 -5.30 -14.22
N ARG A 141 2.24 -4.18 -14.42
CA ARG A 141 3.57 -4.19 -15.03
C ARG A 141 4.56 -4.96 -14.18
N PHE A 142 4.53 -4.73 -12.86
CA PHE A 142 5.42 -5.43 -11.93
C PHE A 142 5.24 -6.95 -12.02
N VAL A 143 3.99 -7.41 -12.05
CA VAL A 143 3.68 -8.84 -12.13
C VAL A 143 4.19 -9.44 -13.44
N GLN A 144 4.09 -8.72 -14.56
CA GLN A 144 4.62 -9.17 -15.84
C GLN A 144 6.14 -9.32 -15.80
N GLU A 145 6.83 -8.45 -15.07
CA GLU A 145 8.29 -8.48 -14.92
C GLU A 145 8.77 -9.49 -13.87
N HIS A 146 7.85 -9.97 -13.01
CA HIS A 146 8.16 -10.91 -11.93
C HIS A 146 7.15 -12.06 -11.93
N PRO A 147 7.09 -12.88 -13.01
CA PRO A 147 6.06 -13.91 -13.13
C PRO A 147 6.19 -14.97 -12.03
N GLY A 148 5.04 -15.36 -11.47
CA GLY A 148 4.99 -16.43 -10.47
C GLY A 148 5.39 -16.02 -9.05
N GLU A 149 5.79 -14.77 -8.83
CA GLU A 149 6.25 -14.31 -7.51
C GLU A 149 5.11 -13.95 -6.57
N LEU A 150 3.99 -13.46 -7.10
CA LEU A 150 2.86 -13.02 -6.30
C LEU A 150 1.59 -13.77 -6.67
N GLU A 151 0.83 -14.18 -5.66
CA GLU A 151 -0.45 -14.86 -5.85
C GLU A 151 -1.62 -13.89 -5.87
N LEU A 152 -1.57 -12.83 -5.03
CA LEU A 152 -2.70 -11.91 -4.88
C LEU A 152 -2.20 -10.51 -4.61
N ILE A 153 -2.75 -9.55 -5.36
CA ILE A 153 -2.66 -8.13 -5.05
C ILE A 153 -4.09 -7.63 -4.94
N GLU A 154 -4.45 -7.11 -3.77
CA GLU A 154 -5.77 -6.55 -3.56
C GLU A 154 -5.69 -5.14 -3.02
N TRP A 155 -6.66 -4.31 -3.40
CA TRP A 155 -6.86 -2.99 -2.83
C TRP A 155 -8.04 -3.05 -1.88
N VAL A 156 -7.84 -2.59 -0.65
CA VAL A 156 -8.88 -2.58 0.38
C VAL A 156 -9.24 -1.13 0.64
N LEU A 157 -10.44 -0.76 0.23
CA LEU A 157 -10.88 0.63 0.20
C LEU A 157 -11.97 0.84 1.25
N PHE A 158 -11.78 1.86 2.06
CA PHE A 158 -12.66 2.09 3.21
C PHE A 158 -14.04 2.60 2.82
N ASP A 159 -14.14 3.44 1.78
CA ASP A 159 -15.41 4.05 1.39
C ASP A 159 -15.86 3.58 0.00
N ASP A 160 -17.16 3.74 -0.26
CA ASP A 160 -17.81 3.25 -1.45
C ASP A 160 -17.30 3.94 -2.72
N HIS A 161 -17.11 5.25 -2.66
CA HIS A 161 -16.65 6.02 -3.83
C HIS A 161 -15.26 5.56 -4.28
N THR A 162 -14.32 5.47 -3.35
CA THR A 162 -12.95 5.04 -3.64
C THR A 162 -12.93 3.60 -4.16
N TRP A 163 -13.73 2.72 -3.54
CA TRP A 163 -13.84 1.34 -4.00
C TRP A 163 -14.29 1.27 -5.45
N LYS A 164 -15.33 2.03 -5.83
CA LYS A 164 -15.83 2.04 -7.20
C LYS A 164 -14.79 2.52 -8.20
N VAL A 165 -14.00 3.52 -7.83
CA VAL A 165 -12.93 4.05 -8.69
C VAL A 165 -11.87 3.00 -8.95
N TYR A 166 -11.41 2.29 -7.91
CA TYR A 166 -10.42 1.23 -8.08
C TYR A 166 -10.98 0.02 -8.84
N GLU A 167 -12.24 -0.35 -8.57
CA GLU A 167 -12.92 -1.41 -9.34
C GLU A 167 -12.90 -1.10 -10.83
N LYS A 168 -13.28 0.12 -11.19
CA LYS A 168 -13.29 0.54 -12.58
C LYS A 168 -11.89 0.54 -13.19
N ALA A 169 -10.89 1.02 -12.45
CA ALA A 169 -9.51 1.03 -12.93
C ALA A 169 -9.01 -0.39 -13.20
N LEU A 170 -9.39 -1.34 -12.34
CA LEU A 170 -8.97 -2.73 -12.47
C LEU A 170 -9.62 -3.42 -13.66
N GLN A 171 -10.85 -3.05 -14.01
CA GLN A 171 -11.57 -3.60 -15.16
C GLN A 171 -11.11 -3.01 -16.50
N GLY A 172 -10.62 -1.78 -16.48
CA GLY A 172 -10.12 -1.09 -17.67
C GLY A 172 -8.69 -1.46 -17.98
#